data_e36b4d0e22053aca23020b272b1884c8
#
_entry.id   e36b4d0e22053aca23020b272b1884c8
#
_cell.length_a   1.000
_cell.length_b   1.000
_cell.length_c   1.000
_cell.angle_alpha   90.00
_cell.angle_beta   90.00
_cell.angle_gamma   90.00
#
_symmetry.space_group_name_H-M   'P 1'
#
loop_
_entity.id
_entity.type
_entity.pdbx_description
1 polymer ?
#
loop_
_entity_poly.entity_id
_entity_poly.type
_entity_poly.pdbx_seq_one_letter_code
_entity_poly.pdbx_strand_id
1 'polypeptide(L)'
;MPDNVRNQLIIQLRGFDARHYANTERYARQIDRVYKTACDEYARLGASLDAPEGEAVFSFDKYPRARKQAQGIMQRLAKKVESVITSGTQSEWLAATYKNDAFLGSILRTSKLTKEELEQYQGRNLEALNTFQRRKVEGMGLSERVWKQAEDMKAAIELGIDVAIGDGRDAQQLSRDLRSYLQEPKRLYRRVRDKGGVLRLSKAAKMYHPGQGVYRSSAKNAQRLARTEINMAYRESEFLRWQKLDFVVGLRICLSNNHTIMNSKGEPVPLVDICDELWGDYPKTFKFVGWHPQCRCYVVPILSDYDEYNQDRANRLKAIVRGTAYKSLPSRRSVVDVPRKFREYIDSILERSKGWKSQPYYIRDNFVGGKIEGGLNPIIPTKTMNTVQPCTEFDGRIAMLKRWAYAFXXXXHYWQRWKGWTS
;
A
#
# COMPACT_ATOMS: atom_id res chain seq x y z
N MET A 1 17.22 0.58 25.24
CA MET A 1 15.78 0.30 25.54
C MET A 1 15.70 -1.11 26.09
N PRO A 2 15.12 -1.32 27.28
CA PRO A 2 14.94 -2.67 27.84
C PRO A 2 14.14 -3.57 26.91
N ASP A 3 14.43 -4.86 26.89
CA ASP A 3 13.82 -5.82 25.96
C ASP A 3 12.30 -5.93 26.12
N ASN A 4 11.79 -5.83 27.35
CA ASN A 4 10.35 -5.88 27.60
C ASN A 4 9.62 -4.67 26.96
N VAL A 5 10.20 -3.47 27.02
CA VAL A 5 9.64 -2.25 26.39
C VAL A 5 9.67 -2.38 24.87
N ARG A 6 10.77 -2.91 24.35
CA ARG A 6 10.91 -3.18 22.90
C ARG A 6 9.86 -4.19 22.43
N ASN A 7 9.65 -5.27 23.16
CA ASN A 7 8.66 -6.29 22.82
C ASN A 7 7.23 -5.72 22.89
N GLN A 8 6.89 -4.94 23.90
CA GLN A 8 5.59 -4.26 24.00
C GLN A 8 5.36 -3.32 22.82
N LEU A 9 6.37 -2.57 22.42
CA LEU A 9 6.29 -1.67 21.27
C LEU A 9 6.04 -2.44 19.97
N ILE A 10 6.72 -3.56 19.75
CA ILE A 10 6.52 -4.42 18.58
C ILE A 10 5.09 -4.96 18.56
N ILE A 11 4.57 -5.41 19.69
CA ILE A 11 3.19 -5.92 19.81
C ILE A 11 2.20 -4.79 19.46
N GLN A 12 2.41 -3.59 19.98
CA GLN A 12 1.56 -2.44 19.70
C GLN A 12 1.56 -2.10 18.20
N LEU A 13 2.73 -2.06 17.56
CA LEU A 13 2.87 -1.75 16.14
C LEU A 13 2.16 -2.81 15.27
N ARG A 14 2.28 -4.10 15.63
CA ARG A 14 1.58 -5.20 14.96
C ARG A 14 0.06 -5.04 15.04
N GLY A 15 -0.46 -4.50 16.14
CA GLY A 15 -1.89 -4.21 16.30
C GLY A 15 -2.40 -3.21 15.26
N PHE A 16 -1.61 -2.20 14.92
CA PHE A 16 -1.95 -1.27 13.83
C PHE A 16 -1.95 -1.95 12.47
N ASP A 17 -0.96 -2.79 12.17
CA ASP A 17 -0.90 -3.51 10.90
C ASP A 17 -2.05 -4.51 10.75
N ALA A 18 -2.46 -5.18 11.84
CA ALA A 18 -3.62 -6.07 11.83
C ALA A 18 -4.91 -5.30 11.51
N ARG A 19 -5.10 -4.11 12.12
CA ARG A 19 -6.25 -3.25 11.83
C ARG A 19 -6.23 -2.75 10.39
N HIS A 20 -5.08 -2.33 9.90
CA HIS A 20 -4.89 -1.92 8.49
C HIS A 20 -5.32 -3.04 7.54
N TYR A 21 -4.87 -4.28 7.81
CA TYR A 21 -5.25 -5.45 7.01
C TYR A 21 -6.78 -5.65 7.02
N ALA A 22 -7.40 -5.62 8.21
CA ALA A 22 -8.86 -5.80 8.35
C ALA A 22 -9.64 -4.69 7.60
N ASN A 23 -9.17 -3.44 7.68
CA ASN A 23 -9.76 -2.30 6.97
C ASN A 23 -9.63 -2.48 5.45
N THR A 24 -8.47 -2.90 4.97
CA THR A 24 -8.23 -3.13 3.54
C THR A 24 -9.22 -4.17 3.00
N GLU A 25 -9.47 -5.26 3.75
CA GLU A 25 -10.47 -6.27 3.39
C GLU A 25 -11.90 -5.70 3.45
N ARG A 26 -12.19 -4.81 4.38
CA ARG A 26 -13.49 -4.12 4.46
C ARG A 26 -13.75 -3.29 3.19
N TYR A 27 -12.75 -2.53 2.70
CA TYR A 27 -12.85 -1.76 1.46
C TYR A 27 -13.06 -2.69 0.25
N ALA A 28 -12.36 -3.82 0.20
CA ALA A 28 -12.54 -4.81 -0.87
C ALA A 28 -13.98 -5.36 -0.87
N ARG A 29 -14.56 -5.64 0.32
CA ARG A 29 -15.96 -6.07 0.44
C ARG A 29 -16.95 -4.96 0.02
N GLN A 30 -16.64 -3.69 0.25
CA GLN A 30 -17.46 -2.59 -0.24
C GLN A 30 -17.51 -2.58 -1.77
N ILE A 31 -16.37 -2.79 -2.42
CA ILE A 31 -16.31 -2.89 -3.90
C ILE A 31 -17.12 -4.09 -4.39
N ASP A 32 -17.04 -5.24 -3.74
CA ASP A 32 -17.85 -6.42 -4.07
C ASP A 32 -19.36 -6.06 -4.08
N ARG A 33 -19.82 -5.34 -3.06
CA ARG A 33 -21.23 -4.90 -2.99
C ARG A 33 -21.59 -3.95 -4.13
N VAL A 34 -20.72 -3.01 -4.46
CA VAL A 34 -20.93 -2.07 -5.57
C VAL A 34 -21.08 -2.81 -6.89
N TYR A 35 -20.24 -3.81 -7.14
CA TYR A 35 -20.30 -4.66 -8.33
C TYR A 35 -21.60 -5.50 -8.38
N LYS A 36 -22.00 -6.08 -7.24
CA LYS A 36 -23.28 -6.85 -7.15
C LYS A 36 -24.48 -5.97 -7.49
N THR A 37 -24.50 -4.73 -6.97
CA THR A 37 -25.55 -3.77 -7.31
C THR A 37 -25.59 -3.47 -8.83
N ALA A 38 -24.41 -3.25 -9.41
CA ALA A 38 -24.32 -3.01 -10.86
C ALA A 38 -24.80 -4.23 -11.67
N CYS A 39 -24.49 -5.46 -11.22
CA CYS A 39 -25.02 -6.68 -11.86
C CYS A 39 -26.54 -6.69 -11.88
N ASP A 40 -27.18 -6.34 -10.77
CA ASP A 40 -28.65 -6.32 -10.66
C ASP A 40 -29.26 -5.26 -11.58
N GLU A 41 -28.65 -4.08 -11.65
CA GLU A 41 -29.10 -3.01 -12.56
C GLU A 41 -28.97 -3.44 -14.03
N TYR A 42 -27.84 -4.04 -14.41
CA TYR A 42 -27.63 -4.54 -15.77
C TYR A 42 -28.57 -5.72 -16.11
N ALA A 43 -28.82 -6.63 -15.14
CA ALA A 43 -29.70 -7.77 -15.36
C ALA A 43 -31.16 -7.31 -15.67
N ARG A 44 -31.64 -6.32 -14.88
CA ARG A 44 -32.96 -5.71 -15.12
C ARG A 44 -33.02 -5.02 -16.49
N LEU A 45 -31.95 -4.29 -16.83
CA LEU A 45 -31.86 -3.63 -18.13
C LEU A 45 -31.86 -4.65 -19.26
N GLY A 46 -31.05 -5.70 -19.17
CA GLY A 46 -31.01 -6.77 -20.18
C GLY A 46 -32.35 -7.47 -20.37
N ALA A 47 -33.02 -7.78 -19.24
CA ALA A 47 -34.33 -8.47 -19.27
C ALA A 47 -35.48 -7.57 -19.81
N SER A 48 -35.28 -6.25 -19.84
CA SER A 48 -36.30 -5.31 -20.36
C SER A 48 -36.18 -5.12 -21.89
N LEU A 49 -35.24 -5.79 -22.53
CA LEU A 49 -34.99 -5.63 -23.97
C LEU A 49 -35.57 -6.82 -24.75
N ASP A 50 -36.34 -6.51 -25.75
CA ASP A 50 -36.75 -7.49 -26.75
C ASP A 50 -35.56 -7.73 -27.70
N ALA A 51 -34.65 -8.61 -27.27
CA ALA A 51 -33.46 -8.92 -28.05
C ALA A 51 -33.87 -9.84 -29.22
N PRO A 52 -33.50 -9.52 -30.45
CA PRO A 52 -33.86 -10.38 -31.59
C PRO A 52 -33.16 -11.73 -31.49
N GLU A 53 -33.91 -12.77 -31.73
CA GLU A 53 -33.35 -14.09 -31.95
C GLU A 53 -32.50 -14.07 -33.24
N GLY A 54 -31.22 -14.33 -33.10
CA GLY A 54 -30.33 -14.31 -34.27
C GLY A 54 -28.86 -14.51 -33.90
N GLU A 55 -28.01 -14.62 -34.91
CA GLU A 55 -26.58 -14.91 -34.77
C GLU A 55 -25.74 -13.71 -34.30
N ALA A 56 -26.34 -12.53 -34.18
CA ALA A 56 -25.61 -11.30 -33.79
C ALA A 56 -25.36 -11.26 -32.28
N VAL A 57 -24.12 -11.10 -31.86
CA VAL A 57 -23.73 -10.96 -30.43
C VAL A 57 -24.47 -9.79 -29.80
N PHE A 58 -25.03 -10.00 -28.63
CA PHE A 58 -25.73 -8.97 -27.88
C PHE A 58 -24.79 -7.83 -27.47
N SER A 59 -25.26 -6.58 -27.60
CA SER A 59 -24.60 -5.41 -27.10
C SER A 59 -25.64 -4.32 -26.80
N PHE A 60 -25.53 -3.67 -25.65
CA PHE A 60 -26.38 -2.51 -25.29
C PHE A 60 -26.28 -1.38 -26.34
N ASP A 61 -25.13 -1.29 -27.02
CA ASP A 61 -24.89 -0.20 -27.98
C ASP A 61 -25.81 -0.26 -29.20
N LYS A 62 -26.44 -1.42 -29.47
CA LYS A 62 -27.44 -1.60 -30.53
C LYS A 62 -28.81 -0.99 -30.18
N TYR A 63 -29.04 -0.68 -28.90
CA TYR A 63 -30.31 -0.17 -28.36
C TYR A 63 -30.12 1.23 -27.77
N PRO A 64 -30.47 2.33 -28.45
CA PRO A 64 -30.11 3.70 -27.97
C PRO A 64 -30.53 4.03 -26.54
N ARG A 65 -31.73 3.63 -26.11
CA ARG A 65 -32.20 3.86 -24.72
C ARG A 65 -31.40 3.03 -23.73
N ALA A 66 -31.18 1.75 -24.02
CA ALA A 66 -30.40 0.84 -23.16
C ALA A 66 -28.93 1.25 -23.08
N ARG A 67 -28.36 1.72 -24.20
CA ARG A 67 -26.98 2.26 -24.24
C ARG A 67 -26.81 3.39 -23.21
N LYS A 68 -27.74 4.36 -23.22
CA LYS A 68 -27.70 5.49 -22.26
C LYS A 68 -27.80 5.01 -20.81
N GLN A 69 -28.70 4.04 -20.55
CA GLN A 69 -28.86 3.46 -19.21
C GLN A 69 -27.63 2.66 -18.77
N ALA A 70 -27.07 1.84 -19.68
CA ALA A 70 -25.86 1.05 -19.42
C ALA A 70 -24.66 1.96 -19.12
N GLN A 71 -24.50 3.06 -19.86
CA GLN A 71 -23.49 4.08 -19.60
C GLN A 71 -23.67 4.71 -18.21
N GLY A 72 -24.92 5.01 -17.82
CA GLY A 72 -25.23 5.54 -16.49
C GLY A 72 -24.84 4.57 -15.38
N ILE A 73 -25.13 3.27 -15.55
CA ILE A 73 -24.71 2.22 -14.60
C ILE A 73 -23.17 2.19 -14.51
N MET A 74 -22.49 2.20 -15.64
CA MET A 74 -21.03 2.16 -15.73
C MET A 74 -20.42 3.39 -14.99
N GLN A 75 -20.95 4.58 -15.22
CA GLN A 75 -20.49 5.82 -14.57
C GLN A 75 -20.66 5.74 -13.05
N ARG A 76 -21.84 5.28 -12.57
CA ARG A 76 -22.10 5.13 -11.12
C ARG A 76 -21.15 4.09 -10.50
N LEU A 77 -20.93 2.97 -11.19
CA LEU A 77 -20.01 1.93 -10.75
C LEU A 77 -18.59 2.50 -10.60
N ALA A 78 -18.06 3.14 -11.65
CA ALA A 78 -16.72 3.71 -11.66
C ALA A 78 -16.55 4.73 -10.53
N LYS A 79 -17.50 5.68 -10.42
CA LYS A 79 -17.46 6.73 -9.39
C LYS A 79 -17.47 6.15 -7.97
N LYS A 80 -18.30 5.14 -7.70
CA LYS A 80 -18.37 4.49 -6.39
C LYS A 80 -17.08 3.74 -6.06
N VAL A 81 -16.52 3.00 -7.02
CA VAL A 81 -15.27 2.27 -6.84
C VAL A 81 -14.12 3.25 -6.56
N GLU A 82 -14.00 4.31 -7.37
CA GLU A 82 -12.99 5.36 -7.19
C GLU A 82 -13.10 6.00 -5.80
N SER A 83 -14.31 6.34 -5.39
CA SER A 83 -14.59 6.93 -4.06
C SER A 83 -14.14 6.00 -2.92
N VAL A 84 -14.41 4.69 -3.02
CA VAL A 84 -13.98 3.70 -2.00
C VAL A 84 -12.45 3.65 -1.93
N ILE A 85 -11.77 3.65 -3.07
CA ILE A 85 -10.30 3.59 -3.11
C ILE A 85 -9.70 4.90 -2.55
N THR A 86 -10.21 6.05 -2.98
CA THR A 86 -9.71 7.37 -2.55
C THR A 86 -9.90 7.56 -1.04
N SER A 87 -11.09 7.27 -0.52
CA SER A 87 -11.35 7.37 0.93
C SER A 87 -10.52 6.34 1.70
N GLY A 88 -10.36 5.14 1.17
CA GLY A 88 -9.52 4.09 1.77
C GLY A 88 -8.06 4.48 1.86
N THR A 89 -7.49 5.04 0.77
CA THR A 89 -6.10 5.52 0.77
C THR A 89 -5.89 6.65 1.78
N GLN A 90 -6.84 7.59 1.85
CA GLN A 90 -6.79 8.69 2.81
C GLN A 90 -6.86 8.19 4.26
N SER A 91 -7.84 7.32 4.56
CA SER A 91 -8.03 6.79 5.91
C SER A 91 -6.82 5.99 6.38
N GLU A 92 -6.27 5.15 5.51
CA GLU A 92 -5.15 4.29 5.88
C GLU A 92 -3.82 5.06 5.92
N TRP A 93 -3.67 6.13 5.13
CA TRP A 93 -2.55 7.07 5.27
C TRP A 93 -2.55 7.70 6.68
N LEU A 94 -3.72 8.15 7.14
CA LEU A 94 -3.88 8.73 8.47
C LEU A 94 -3.67 7.66 9.57
N ALA A 95 -4.13 6.42 9.35
CA ALA A 95 -3.91 5.31 10.29
C ALA A 95 -2.40 5.04 10.46
N ALA A 96 -1.63 5.09 9.37
CA ALA A 96 -0.17 4.98 9.42
C ALA A 96 0.46 6.15 10.19
N THR A 97 -0.08 7.36 10.04
CA THR A 97 0.35 8.53 10.81
C THR A 97 0.11 8.29 12.31
N TYR A 98 -1.08 7.83 12.71
CA TYR A 98 -1.40 7.53 14.12
C TYR A 98 -0.52 6.41 14.69
N LYS A 99 -0.20 5.39 13.89
CA LYS A 99 0.75 4.35 14.29
C LYS A 99 2.11 4.97 14.63
N ASN A 100 2.59 5.88 13.78
CA ASN A 100 3.87 6.56 13.97
C ASN A 100 3.83 7.54 15.15
N ASP A 101 2.69 8.19 15.42
CA ASP A 101 2.54 9.05 16.60
C ASP A 101 2.58 8.20 17.90
N ALA A 102 1.92 7.05 17.90
CA ALA A 102 1.98 6.11 19.04
C ALA A 102 3.40 5.57 19.26
N PHE A 103 4.08 5.22 18.16
CA PHE A 103 5.49 4.79 18.17
C PHE A 103 6.38 5.89 18.77
N LEU A 104 6.24 7.11 18.29
CA LEU A 104 7.01 8.28 18.75
C LEU A 104 6.74 8.55 20.24
N GLY A 105 5.47 8.51 20.65
CA GLY A 105 5.09 8.71 22.07
C GLY A 105 5.72 7.68 23.01
N SER A 106 5.90 6.45 22.55
CA SER A 106 6.56 5.39 23.34
C SER A 106 8.06 5.67 23.52
N ILE A 107 8.69 6.31 22.54
CA ILE A 107 10.11 6.69 22.61
C ILE A 107 10.29 7.98 23.39
N LEU A 108 9.39 8.93 23.20
CA LEU A 108 9.43 10.24 23.86
C LEU A 108 9.30 10.18 25.39
N ARG A 109 8.75 9.10 25.96
CA ARG A 109 8.75 8.86 27.41
C ARG A 109 10.16 8.72 27.97
N THR A 110 11.12 8.38 27.11
CA THR A 110 12.51 8.11 27.50
C THR A 110 13.49 9.16 26.98
N SER A 111 13.05 10.06 26.11
CA SER A 111 13.91 11.13 25.57
C SER A 111 13.14 12.45 25.48
N LYS A 112 13.81 13.54 25.81
CA LYS A 112 13.22 14.89 25.74
C LYS A 112 13.56 15.48 24.36
N LEU A 113 12.57 15.56 23.48
CA LEU A 113 12.71 16.20 22.18
C LEU A 113 12.42 17.70 22.29
N THR A 114 13.06 18.50 21.44
CA THR A 114 12.71 19.92 21.32
C THR A 114 11.37 20.05 20.58
N LYS A 115 10.75 21.23 20.69
CA LYS A 115 9.49 21.53 20.00
C LYS A 115 9.65 21.38 18.49
N GLU A 116 10.77 21.86 17.95
CA GLU A 116 11.08 21.78 16.52
C GLU A 116 11.24 20.32 16.05
N GLU A 117 11.96 19.52 16.85
CA GLU A 117 12.08 18.07 16.57
C GLU A 117 10.71 17.39 16.59
N LEU A 118 9.86 17.75 17.54
CA LEU A 118 8.53 17.18 17.67
C LEU A 118 7.66 17.54 16.45
N GLU A 119 7.65 18.81 16.05
CA GLU A 119 6.92 19.28 14.86
C GLU A 119 7.40 18.58 13.59
N GLN A 120 8.72 18.42 13.43
CA GLN A 120 9.31 17.70 12.30
C GLN A 120 8.84 16.23 12.29
N TYR A 121 8.84 15.61 13.46
CA TYR A 121 8.52 14.17 13.59
C TYR A 121 7.02 13.88 13.47
N GLN A 122 6.13 14.83 13.76
CA GLN A 122 4.68 14.64 13.72
C GLN A 122 4.02 15.01 12.36
N GLY A 123 4.78 15.38 11.37
CA GLY A 123 4.26 15.79 10.07
C GLY A 123 3.38 14.72 9.39
N ARG A 124 2.18 15.12 8.98
CA ARG A 124 1.19 14.20 8.35
C ARG A 124 1.42 13.97 6.86
N ASN A 125 2.28 14.75 6.24
CA ASN A 125 2.66 14.61 4.83
C ASN A 125 1.44 14.59 3.88
N LEU A 126 0.45 15.46 4.10
CA LEU A 126 -0.79 15.48 3.31
C LEU A 126 -0.57 15.88 1.85
N GLU A 127 0.44 16.69 1.57
CA GLU A 127 0.83 17.02 0.18
C GLU A 127 1.32 15.77 -0.55
N ALA A 128 2.07 14.92 0.14
CA ALA A 128 2.53 13.65 -0.43
C ALA A 128 1.36 12.69 -0.66
N LEU A 129 0.33 12.69 0.21
CA LEU A 129 -0.91 11.94 -0.01
C LEU A 129 -1.61 12.42 -1.29
N ASN A 130 -1.74 13.73 -1.48
CA ASN A 130 -2.36 14.29 -2.69
C ASN A 130 -1.56 13.87 -3.95
N THR A 131 -0.24 13.94 -3.88
CA THR A 131 0.65 13.51 -4.98
C THR A 131 0.47 12.02 -5.25
N PHE A 132 0.41 11.19 -4.19
CA PHE A 132 0.18 9.75 -4.29
C PHE A 132 -1.16 9.45 -5.00
N GLN A 133 -2.24 10.14 -4.62
CA GLN A 133 -3.58 9.92 -5.19
C GLN A 133 -3.67 10.35 -6.67
N ARG A 134 -2.92 11.37 -7.07
CA ARG A 134 -2.90 11.89 -8.44
C ARG A 134 -1.88 11.20 -9.35
N ARG A 135 -1.05 10.30 -8.81
CA ARG A 135 0.01 9.66 -9.59
C ARG A 135 -0.55 8.80 -10.71
N LYS A 136 0.18 8.74 -11.80
CA LYS A 136 -0.14 7.84 -12.92
C LYS A 136 0.67 6.53 -12.80
N VAL A 137 0.04 5.44 -13.13
CA VAL A 137 0.66 4.11 -13.23
C VAL A 137 0.45 3.65 -14.67
N GLU A 138 1.53 3.41 -15.39
CA GLU A 138 1.49 3.08 -16.83
C GLU A 138 0.70 4.13 -17.62
N GLY A 139 0.90 5.41 -17.29
CA GLY A 139 0.26 6.53 -17.96
C GLY A 139 -1.18 6.84 -17.50
N MET A 140 -1.80 5.98 -16.71
CA MET A 140 -3.21 6.09 -16.30
C MET A 140 -3.33 6.50 -14.82
N GLY A 141 -4.17 7.50 -14.54
CA GLY A 141 -4.60 7.84 -13.19
C GLY A 141 -5.54 6.80 -12.60
N LEU A 142 -5.91 6.98 -11.34
CA LEU A 142 -6.84 6.05 -10.65
C LEU A 142 -8.18 5.99 -11.38
N SER A 143 -8.75 7.14 -11.75
CA SER A 143 -10.04 7.24 -12.42
C SER A 143 -10.05 6.45 -13.74
N GLU A 144 -9.00 6.60 -14.54
CA GLU A 144 -8.86 5.88 -15.83
C GLU A 144 -8.77 4.36 -15.63
N ARG A 145 -8.01 3.91 -14.63
CA ARG A 145 -7.88 2.48 -14.30
C ARG A 145 -9.20 1.88 -13.82
N VAL A 146 -9.96 2.64 -13.03
CA VAL A 146 -11.28 2.22 -12.54
C VAL A 146 -12.29 2.21 -13.70
N TRP A 147 -12.24 3.21 -14.55
CA TRP A 147 -13.11 3.31 -15.73
C TRP A 147 -12.94 2.08 -16.65
N LYS A 148 -11.69 1.71 -16.95
CA LYS A 148 -11.37 0.53 -17.75
C LYS A 148 -12.00 -0.75 -17.15
N GLN A 149 -11.96 -0.90 -15.82
CA GLN A 149 -12.58 -2.05 -15.15
C GLN A 149 -14.11 -2.01 -15.24
N ALA A 150 -14.72 -0.83 -15.26
CA ALA A 150 -16.16 -0.70 -15.47
C ALA A 150 -16.56 -1.07 -16.91
N GLU A 151 -15.72 -0.72 -17.89
CA GLU A 151 -15.87 -1.17 -19.28
C GLU A 151 -15.76 -2.69 -19.40
N ASP A 152 -14.76 -3.29 -18.77
CA ASP A 152 -14.59 -4.76 -18.70
C ASP A 152 -15.83 -5.42 -18.07
N MET A 153 -16.43 -4.79 -17.07
CA MET A 153 -17.67 -5.25 -16.44
C MET A 153 -18.83 -5.23 -17.44
N LYS A 154 -19.01 -4.11 -18.18
CA LYS A 154 -20.07 -3.98 -19.20
C LYS A 154 -19.92 -5.11 -20.25
N ALA A 155 -18.70 -5.32 -20.75
CA ALA A 155 -18.41 -6.36 -21.76
C ALA A 155 -18.72 -7.77 -21.22
N ALA A 156 -18.34 -8.07 -19.96
CA ALA A 156 -18.64 -9.36 -19.34
C ALA A 156 -20.16 -9.56 -19.15
N ILE A 157 -20.89 -8.49 -18.82
CA ILE A 157 -22.35 -8.51 -18.69
C ILE A 157 -23.03 -8.75 -20.04
N GLU A 158 -22.59 -8.07 -21.10
CA GLU A 158 -23.13 -8.27 -22.44
C GLU A 158 -22.98 -9.73 -22.89
N LEU A 159 -21.81 -10.33 -22.62
CA LEU A 159 -21.57 -11.75 -22.88
C LEU A 159 -22.52 -12.65 -22.06
N GLY A 160 -22.75 -12.32 -20.80
CA GLY A 160 -23.66 -13.06 -19.91
C GLY A 160 -25.12 -12.99 -20.39
N ILE A 161 -25.54 -11.82 -20.86
CA ILE A 161 -26.89 -11.60 -21.42
C ILE A 161 -27.05 -12.38 -22.74
N ASP A 162 -26.02 -12.36 -23.58
CA ASP A 162 -26.01 -13.10 -24.87
C ASP A 162 -26.27 -14.61 -24.63
N VAL A 163 -25.57 -15.18 -23.62
CA VAL A 163 -25.77 -16.59 -23.25
C VAL A 163 -27.18 -16.81 -22.65
N ALA A 164 -27.68 -15.89 -21.84
CA ALA A 164 -29.00 -15.99 -21.19
C ALA A 164 -30.15 -15.93 -22.21
N ILE A 165 -30.03 -15.09 -23.20
CA ILE A 165 -31.02 -14.98 -24.33
C ILE A 165 -31.11 -16.34 -25.04
N GLY A 166 -29.97 -16.92 -25.39
CA GLY A 166 -29.89 -18.23 -26.03
C GLY A 166 -30.46 -19.38 -25.19
N ASP A 167 -30.48 -19.23 -23.85
CA ASP A 167 -30.98 -20.23 -22.88
C ASP A 167 -32.42 -19.89 -22.38
N GLY A 168 -33.04 -18.78 -22.81
CA GLY A 168 -34.39 -18.37 -22.38
C GLY A 168 -34.50 -18.02 -20.89
N ARG A 169 -33.47 -17.42 -20.28
CA ARG A 169 -33.40 -17.14 -18.86
C ARG A 169 -34.13 -15.83 -18.50
N ASP A 170 -34.84 -15.85 -17.37
CA ASP A 170 -35.45 -14.65 -16.80
C ASP A 170 -34.42 -13.74 -16.11
N ALA A 171 -34.85 -12.52 -15.75
CA ALA A 171 -34.02 -11.50 -15.10
C ALA A 171 -33.43 -11.96 -13.76
N GLN A 172 -34.18 -12.76 -13.00
CA GLN A 172 -33.70 -13.25 -11.70
C GLN A 172 -32.59 -14.31 -11.85
N GLN A 173 -32.78 -15.21 -12.81
CA GLN A 173 -31.76 -16.20 -13.15
C GLN A 173 -30.51 -15.50 -13.67
N LEU A 174 -30.68 -14.55 -14.58
CA LEU A 174 -29.57 -13.75 -15.13
C LEU A 174 -28.80 -13.03 -14.01
N SER A 175 -29.53 -12.37 -13.09
CA SER A 175 -28.90 -11.68 -11.96
C SER A 175 -28.07 -12.65 -11.09
N ARG A 176 -28.64 -13.81 -10.75
CA ARG A 176 -27.91 -14.84 -9.98
C ARG A 176 -26.65 -15.32 -10.71
N ASP A 177 -26.77 -15.55 -12.00
CA ASP A 177 -25.65 -16.01 -12.84
C ASP A 177 -24.55 -14.94 -12.92
N LEU A 178 -24.90 -13.69 -13.19
CA LEU A 178 -23.95 -12.59 -13.26
C LEU A 178 -23.22 -12.40 -11.93
N ARG A 179 -23.92 -12.49 -10.80
CA ARG A 179 -23.28 -12.46 -9.47
C ARG A 179 -22.34 -13.66 -9.26
N SER A 180 -22.74 -14.85 -9.70
CA SER A 180 -21.91 -16.04 -9.65
C SER A 180 -20.63 -15.85 -10.47
N TYR A 181 -20.73 -15.23 -11.66
CA TYR A 181 -19.58 -14.95 -12.52
C TYR A 181 -18.60 -13.97 -11.92
N LEU A 182 -19.04 -13.05 -11.04
CA LEU A 182 -18.13 -12.18 -10.32
C LEU A 182 -17.18 -12.97 -9.39
N GLN A 183 -17.68 -14.09 -8.85
CA GLN A 183 -16.88 -14.96 -7.97
C GLN A 183 -16.11 -16.04 -8.75
N GLU A 184 -16.77 -16.63 -9.76
CA GLU A 184 -16.23 -17.71 -10.59
C GLU A 184 -16.30 -17.35 -12.07
N PRO A 185 -15.44 -16.43 -12.55
CA PRO A 185 -15.53 -15.93 -13.92
C PRO A 185 -15.35 -16.99 -14.99
N LYS A 186 -14.73 -18.12 -14.66
CA LYS A 186 -14.55 -19.23 -15.60
C LYS A 186 -15.89 -19.82 -16.08
N ARG A 187 -16.94 -19.72 -15.27
CA ARG A 187 -18.28 -20.23 -15.65
C ARG A 187 -18.88 -19.43 -16.81
N LEU A 188 -18.71 -18.11 -16.80
CA LEU A 188 -19.19 -17.22 -17.87
C LEU A 188 -18.61 -17.62 -19.24
N TYR A 189 -17.32 -17.97 -19.26
CA TYR A 189 -16.58 -18.20 -20.49
C TYR A 189 -16.68 -19.63 -21.01
N ARG A 190 -17.38 -20.53 -20.29
CA ARG A 190 -17.48 -21.95 -20.65
C ARG A 190 -18.89 -22.38 -21.06
N ARG A 191 -19.84 -21.46 -21.14
CA ARG A 191 -21.26 -21.83 -21.28
C ARG A 191 -21.85 -21.64 -22.67
N VAL A 192 -21.11 -21.93 -23.70
CA VAL A 192 -21.68 -22.01 -25.06
C VAL A 192 -21.73 -23.49 -25.45
N ARG A 193 -22.94 -23.99 -25.69
CA ARG A 193 -23.12 -25.33 -26.21
C ARG A 193 -22.98 -25.28 -27.74
N ASP A 194 -22.19 -26.18 -28.26
CA ASP A 194 -22.12 -26.36 -29.71
C ASP A 194 -23.33 -27.17 -30.23
N LYS A 195 -23.41 -27.39 -31.54
CA LYS A 195 -24.52 -28.11 -32.18
C LYS A 195 -24.69 -29.55 -31.65
N GLY A 196 -23.66 -30.10 -31.02
CA GLY A 196 -23.69 -31.41 -30.38
C GLY A 196 -23.97 -31.36 -28.87
N GLY A 197 -24.32 -30.17 -28.30
CA GLY A 197 -24.62 -29.99 -26.88
C GLY A 197 -23.39 -29.90 -25.97
N VAL A 198 -22.18 -29.92 -26.53
CA VAL A 198 -20.93 -29.87 -25.77
C VAL A 198 -20.61 -28.40 -25.36
N LEU A 199 -20.30 -28.17 -24.07
CA LEU A 199 -19.93 -26.86 -23.56
C LEU A 199 -18.52 -26.47 -24.05
N ARG A 200 -18.46 -25.39 -24.82
CA ARG A 200 -17.21 -24.81 -25.33
C ARG A 200 -17.07 -23.34 -24.97
N LEU A 201 -15.85 -22.82 -25.03
CA LEU A 201 -15.62 -21.39 -24.91
C LEU A 201 -16.26 -20.66 -26.10
N SER A 202 -17.02 -19.59 -25.80
CA SER A 202 -17.56 -18.70 -26.83
C SER A 202 -16.43 -18.04 -27.64
N LYS A 203 -16.72 -17.48 -28.79
CA LYS A 203 -15.76 -16.70 -29.61
C LYS A 203 -15.16 -15.56 -28.74
N ALA A 204 -16.02 -14.80 -28.05
CA ALA A 204 -15.59 -13.69 -27.19
C ALA A 204 -14.69 -14.17 -26.05
N ALA A 205 -15.03 -15.29 -25.40
CA ALA A 205 -14.22 -15.88 -24.35
C ALA A 205 -12.85 -16.35 -24.83
N LYS A 206 -12.78 -16.90 -26.07
CA LYS A 206 -11.52 -17.31 -26.69
C LYS A 206 -10.62 -16.11 -26.99
N MET A 207 -11.21 -14.99 -27.38
CA MET A 207 -10.47 -13.74 -27.68
C MET A 207 -10.05 -12.96 -26.45
N TYR A 208 -10.63 -13.24 -25.28
CA TYR A 208 -10.33 -12.53 -24.04
C TYR A 208 -9.07 -13.13 -23.41
N HIS A 209 -7.99 -12.38 -23.46
CA HIS A 209 -6.70 -12.77 -22.90
C HIS A 209 -6.25 -11.72 -21.85
N PRO A 210 -6.72 -11.84 -20.59
CA PRO A 210 -6.19 -10.96 -19.53
C PRO A 210 -4.70 -11.22 -19.36
N GLY A 211 -3.94 -10.20 -19.14
CA GLY A 211 -2.49 -10.30 -18.90
C GLY A 211 -2.19 -11.23 -17.70
N GLN A 212 -0.95 -11.70 -17.64
CA GLN A 212 -0.48 -12.55 -16.54
C GLN A 212 -0.68 -11.84 -15.19
N GLY A 213 -1.21 -12.54 -14.22
CA GLY A 213 -1.47 -11.99 -12.88
C GLY A 213 -2.77 -11.18 -12.78
N VAL A 214 -3.54 -11.10 -13.87
CA VAL A 214 -4.82 -10.38 -13.89
C VAL A 214 -5.97 -11.40 -13.83
N TYR A 215 -6.98 -11.09 -13.03
CA TYR A 215 -8.19 -11.93 -12.95
C TYR A 215 -9.07 -11.72 -14.19
N ARG A 216 -9.80 -12.76 -14.59
CA ARG A 216 -10.82 -12.63 -15.64
C ARG A 216 -11.99 -11.76 -15.18
N SER A 217 -12.26 -11.74 -13.88
CA SER A 217 -13.34 -10.93 -13.30
C SER A 217 -12.90 -9.47 -13.10
N SER A 218 -13.64 -8.52 -13.67
CA SER A 218 -13.46 -7.08 -13.43
C SER A 218 -13.66 -6.73 -11.96
N ALA A 219 -14.62 -7.38 -11.26
CA ALA A 219 -14.85 -7.17 -9.83
C ALA A 219 -13.63 -7.60 -8.99
N LYS A 220 -13.03 -8.75 -9.31
CA LYS A 220 -11.80 -9.21 -8.61
C LYS A 220 -10.62 -8.29 -8.92
N ASN A 221 -10.53 -7.78 -10.14
CA ASN A 221 -9.49 -6.81 -10.53
C ASN A 221 -9.67 -5.48 -9.77
N ALA A 222 -10.90 -5.00 -9.59
CA ALA A 222 -11.20 -3.79 -8.82
C ALA A 222 -10.85 -3.99 -7.33
N GLN A 223 -11.16 -5.15 -6.76
CA GLN A 223 -10.77 -5.49 -5.38
C GLN A 223 -9.25 -5.56 -5.24
N ARG A 224 -8.57 -6.16 -6.23
CA ARG A 224 -7.10 -6.23 -6.30
C ARG A 224 -6.51 -4.82 -6.34
N LEU A 225 -7.06 -3.94 -7.18
CA LEU A 225 -6.63 -2.54 -7.28
C LEU A 225 -6.80 -1.84 -5.93
N ALA A 226 -7.97 -1.97 -5.30
CA ALA A 226 -8.24 -1.33 -4.00
C ALA A 226 -7.26 -1.80 -2.91
N ARG A 227 -7.08 -3.12 -2.77
CA ARG A 227 -6.13 -3.66 -1.78
C ARG A 227 -4.70 -3.13 -2.01
N THR A 228 -4.29 -3.07 -3.27
CA THR A 228 -2.96 -2.59 -3.64
C THR A 228 -2.80 -1.09 -3.32
N GLU A 229 -3.72 -0.26 -3.81
CA GLU A 229 -3.65 1.21 -3.64
C GLU A 229 -3.68 1.62 -2.16
N ILE A 230 -4.57 1.00 -1.38
CA ILE A 230 -4.75 1.31 0.04
C ILE A 230 -3.52 0.87 0.85
N ASN A 231 -2.99 -0.33 0.57
CA ASN A 231 -1.78 -0.81 1.22
C ASN A 231 -0.57 0.08 0.88
N MET A 232 -0.42 0.43 -0.41
CA MET A 232 0.68 1.30 -0.85
C MET A 232 0.61 2.67 -0.15
N ALA A 233 -0.59 3.25 0.00
CA ALA A 233 -0.78 4.54 0.69
C ALA A 233 -0.32 4.45 2.16
N TYR A 234 -0.69 3.38 2.85
CA TYR A 234 -0.28 3.14 4.24
C TYR A 234 1.25 3.03 4.34
N ARG A 235 1.88 2.21 3.49
CA ARG A 235 3.34 2.00 3.50
C ARG A 235 4.11 3.26 3.07
N GLU A 236 3.60 4.01 2.12
CA GLU A 236 4.18 5.30 1.70
C GLU A 236 4.20 6.30 2.87
N SER A 237 3.09 6.39 3.59
CA SER A 237 2.97 7.25 4.78
C SER A 237 4.00 6.85 5.85
N GLU A 238 4.15 5.54 6.14
CA GLU A 238 5.16 5.03 7.08
C GLU A 238 6.57 5.39 6.63
N PHE A 239 6.90 5.11 5.38
CA PHE A 239 8.22 5.36 4.80
C PHE A 239 8.62 6.83 4.96
N LEU A 240 7.75 7.74 4.53
CA LEU A 240 8.00 9.19 4.61
C LEU A 240 8.19 9.65 6.06
N ARG A 241 7.47 9.05 7.00
CA ARG A 241 7.60 9.39 8.41
C ARG A 241 8.96 8.94 8.95
N TRP A 242 9.35 7.69 8.65
CA TRP A 242 10.61 7.13 9.15
C TRP A 242 11.83 7.84 8.58
N GLN A 243 11.75 8.40 7.35
CA GLN A 243 12.85 9.19 6.80
C GLN A 243 13.21 10.38 7.70
N LYS A 244 12.24 10.92 8.43
CA LYS A 244 12.41 12.09 9.31
C LYS A 244 12.95 11.72 10.70
N LEU A 245 12.90 10.44 11.10
CA LEU A 245 13.26 10.00 12.46
C LEU A 245 14.75 9.58 12.49
N ASP A 246 15.62 10.37 13.10
CA ASP A 246 17.08 10.12 13.15
C ASP A 246 17.43 8.78 13.81
N PHE A 247 16.62 8.37 14.80
CA PHE A 247 16.82 7.13 15.54
C PHE A 247 16.35 5.88 14.81
N VAL A 248 15.72 6.00 13.65
CA VAL A 248 15.42 4.88 12.75
C VAL A 248 16.62 4.71 11.81
N VAL A 249 17.27 3.54 11.87
CA VAL A 249 18.55 3.27 11.22
C VAL A 249 18.47 2.11 10.22
N GLY A 250 17.29 1.54 10.04
CA GLY A 250 17.01 0.48 9.08
C GLY A 250 15.54 0.08 9.14
N LEU A 251 15.14 -0.81 8.24
CA LEU A 251 13.78 -1.33 8.13
C LEU A 251 13.83 -2.86 8.10
N ARG A 252 13.02 -3.51 8.93
CA ARG A 252 12.83 -4.96 8.87
C ARG A 252 11.51 -5.26 8.15
N ILE A 253 11.59 -5.87 6.98
CA ILE A 253 10.43 -6.33 6.23
C ILE A 253 10.09 -7.74 6.73
N CYS A 254 8.87 -7.93 7.20
CA CYS A 254 8.40 -9.17 7.82
C CYS A 254 7.27 -9.79 7.00
N LEU A 255 7.24 -11.12 6.96
CA LEU A 255 6.14 -11.87 6.38
C LEU A 255 4.87 -11.68 7.23
N SER A 256 3.73 -11.62 6.56
CA SER A 256 2.43 -11.62 7.21
C SER A 256 2.10 -13.02 7.76
N ASN A 257 1.50 -13.09 8.93
CA ASN A 257 0.96 -14.34 9.47
C ASN A 257 -0.21 -14.87 8.61
N ASN A 258 -0.78 -14.03 7.74
CA ASN A 258 -1.87 -14.39 6.83
C ASN A 258 -1.35 -14.71 5.41
N HIS A 259 -0.12 -15.22 5.29
CA HIS A 259 0.51 -15.59 4.02
C HIS A 259 0.06 -17.00 3.61
N THR A 260 -1.26 -17.13 3.36
CA THR A 260 -1.88 -18.42 3.02
C THR A 260 -2.82 -18.27 1.83
N ILE A 261 -3.04 -19.38 1.13
CA ILE A 261 -4.07 -19.53 0.09
C ILE A 261 -4.98 -20.71 0.46
N MET A 262 -6.18 -20.71 -0.08
CA MET A 262 -7.09 -21.86 0.06
C MET A 262 -6.77 -22.88 -1.02
N ASN A 263 -6.53 -24.13 -0.62
CA ASN A 263 -6.35 -25.24 -1.56
C ASN A 263 -7.70 -25.66 -2.16
N SER A 264 -7.71 -26.67 -3.02
CA SER A 264 -8.93 -27.17 -3.67
C SER A 264 -9.96 -27.74 -2.70
N LYS A 265 -9.54 -28.11 -1.48
CA LYS A 265 -10.42 -28.62 -0.42
C LYS A 265 -10.97 -27.52 0.50
N GLY A 266 -10.56 -26.25 0.29
CA GLY A 266 -10.96 -25.13 1.14
C GLY A 266 -10.14 -24.97 2.41
N GLU A 267 -8.99 -25.64 2.51
CA GLU A 267 -8.10 -25.55 3.67
C GLU A 267 -7.03 -24.48 3.43
N PRO A 268 -6.66 -23.67 4.45
CA PRO A 268 -5.58 -22.71 4.30
C PRO A 268 -4.23 -23.42 4.27
N VAL A 269 -3.47 -23.19 3.20
CA VAL A 269 -2.11 -23.71 3.04
C VAL A 269 -1.14 -22.54 2.85
N PRO A 270 0.12 -22.66 3.28
CA PRO A 270 1.09 -21.58 3.06
C PRO A 270 1.21 -21.22 1.57
N LEU A 271 1.21 -19.92 1.28
CA LEU A 271 1.57 -19.41 -0.03
C LEU A 271 3.08 -19.22 -0.04
N VAL A 272 3.76 -19.86 -0.97
CA VAL A 272 5.21 -19.65 -1.16
C VAL A 272 5.38 -18.74 -2.38
N ASP A 273 5.93 -17.56 -2.19
CA ASP A 273 6.15 -16.60 -3.27
C ASP A 273 7.38 -15.72 -2.98
N ILE A 274 7.54 -14.68 -3.74
CA ILE A 274 8.65 -13.70 -3.63
C ILE A 274 8.79 -13.13 -2.19
N CYS A 275 7.71 -13.06 -1.43
CA CYS A 275 7.75 -12.55 -0.05
C CYS A 275 8.62 -13.42 0.86
N ASP A 276 8.59 -14.76 0.64
CA ASP A 276 9.37 -15.73 1.41
C ASP A 276 10.87 -15.60 1.15
N GLU A 277 11.24 -15.14 -0.04
CA GLU A 277 12.63 -14.96 -0.42
C GLU A 277 13.19 -13.62 0.06
N LEU A 278 12.36 -12.57 0.01
CA LEU A 278 12.84 -11.18 0.13
C LEU A 278 12.55 -10.52 1.49
N TRP A 279 12.06 -11.27 2.50
CA TRP A 279 11.96 -10.70 3.85
C TRP A 279 13.37 -10.49 4.44
N GLY A 280 13.52 -9.51 5.34
CA GLY A 280 14.83 -9.24 5.93
C GLY A 280 15.03 -7.79 6.34
N ASP A 281 16.28 -7.45 6.66
CA ASP A 281 16.67 -6.12 7.11
C ASP A 281 17.21 -5.31 5.93
N TYR A 282 16.68 -4.12 5.73
CA TYR A 282 16.95 -3.24 4.60
C TYR A 282 17.40 -1.87 5.09
N PRO A 283 18.21 -1.15 4.28
CA PRO A 283 18.56 0.24 4.61
C PRO A 283 17.33 1.10 4.80
N LYS A 284 17.43 2.10 5.65
CA LYS A 284 16.37 3.08 5.92
C LYS A 284 15.85 3.72 4.61
N THR A 285 16.71 3.91 3.63
CA THR A 285 16.38 4.53 2.33
C THR A 285 15.65 3.58 1.37
N PHE A 286 15.61 2.28 1.67
CA PHE A 286 14.90 1.31 0.83
C PHE A 286 13.39 1.53 0.94
N LYS A 287 12.76 1.90 -0.17
CA LYS A 287 11.31 2.19 -0.20
C LYS A 287 10.53 0.89 -0.40
N PHE A 288 9.75 0.52 0.60
CA PHE A 288 8.92 -0.68 0.56
C PHE A 288 7.43 -0.30 0.60
N VAL A 289 6.73 -0.56 -0.49
CA VAL A 289 5.27 -0.41 -0.59
C VAL A 289 4.58 -1.75 -0.90
N GLY A 290 5.35 -2.83 -0.94
CA GLY A 290 4.91 -4.20 -1.23
C GLY A 290 5.81 -4.84 -2.28
N TRP A 291 5.94 -6.16 -2.25
CA TRP A 291 6.68 -6.92 -3.28
C TRP A 291 5.85 -7.09 -4.56
N HIS A 292 4.54 -7.28 -4.42
CA HIS A 292 3.61 -7.55 -5.50
C HIS A 292 2.22 -6.95 -5.17
N PRO A 293 1.30 -6.86 -6.14
CA PRO A 293 -0.06 -6.40 -5.83
C PRO A 293 -0.71 -7.26 -4.73
N GLN A 294 -1.44 -6.62 -3.82
CA GLN A 294 -2.07 -7.25 -2.65
C GLN A 294 -1.08 -7.83 -1.63
N CYS A 295 0.19 -7.42 -1.68
CA CYS A 295 1.21 -7.86 -0.71
C CYS A 295 0.76 -7.55 0.73
N ARG A 296 0.90 -8.52 1.63
CA ARG A 296 0.49 -8.39 3.04
C ARG A 296 1.67 -8.26 4.00
N CYS A 297 2.90 -8.24 3.49
CA CYS A 297 4.09 -8.03 4.29
C CYS A 297 4.04 -6.69 5.00
N TYR A 298 4.63 -6.61 6.20
CA TYR A 298 4.65 -5.40 7.00
C TYR A 298 6.09 -5.02 7.35
N VAL A 299 6.27 -3.79 7.83
CA VAL A 299 7.59 -3.25 8.12
C VAL A 299 7.67 -2.84 9.59
N VAL A 300 8.81 -3.15 10.21
CA VAL A 300 9.15 -2.71 11.58
C VAL A 300 10.42 -1.88 11.47
N PRO A 301 10.45 -0.64 12.00
CA PRO A 301 11.67 0.16 11.98
C PRO A 301 12.73 -0.43 12.91
N ILE A 302 13.98 -0.43 12.45
CA ILE A 302 15.15 -0.82 13.25
C ILE A 302 15.67 0.46 13.91
N LEU A 303 15.77 0.42 15.24
CA LEU A 303 16.15 1.59 16.03
C LEU A 303 17.65 1.56 16.33
N SER A 304 18.26 2.73 16.35
CA SER A 304 19.61 2.93 16.88
C SER A 304 19.68 2.45 18.34
N ASP A 305 20.86 2.17 18.80
CA ASP A 305 21.07 1.91 20.21
C ASP A 305 20.72 3.18 21.02
N TYR A 306 20.05 2.99 22.15
CA TYR A 306 19.55 4.10 22.98
C TYR A 306 20.68 4.98 23.49
N ASP A 307 21.74 4.37 24.00
CA ASP A 307 22.87 5.13 24.59
C ASP A 307 23.67 5.84 23.49
N GLU A 308 23.90 5.16 22.34
CA GLU A 308 24.53 5.78 21.16
C GLU A 308 23.74 7.01 20.69
N TYR A 309 22.41 6.88 20.59
CA TYR A 309 21.54 7.97 20.14
C TYR A 309 21.59 9.16 21.10
N ASN A 310 21.49 8.91 22.42
CA ASN A 310 21.52 9.98 23.42
C ASN A 310 22.88 10.67 23.47
N GLN A 311 23.95 9.91 23.34
CA GLN A 311 25.30 10.46 23.32
C GLN A 311 25.54 11.30 22.07
N ASP A 312 25.14 10.82 20.91
CA ASP A 312 25.22 11.56 19.64
C ASP A 312 24.42 12.86 19.72
N ARG A 313 23.18 12.79 20.24
CA ARG A 313 22.31 13.96 20.44
C ARG A 313 22.94 14.98 21.39
N ALA A 314 23.50 14.53 22.52
CA ALA A 314 24.19 15.40 23.46
C ALA A 314 25.41 16.07 22.83
N ASN A 315 26.18 15.35 22.05
CA ASN A 315 27.36 15.89 21.36
C ASN A 315 26.95 16.91 20.29
N ARG A 316 25.87 16.64 19.56
CA ARG A 316 25.29 17.57 18.59
C ARG A 316 24.86 18.88 19.28
N LEU A 317 24.18 18.80 20.42
CA LEU A 317 23.75 19.98 21.19
C LEU A 317 24.95 20.78 21.69
N LYS A 318 26.00 20.10 22.20
CA LYS A 318 27.23 20.76 22.62
C LYS A 318 27.90 21.50 21.45
N ALA A 319 27.94 20.90 20.29
CA ALA A 319 28.51 21.50 19.07
C ALA A 319 27.71 22.75 18.66
N ILE A 320 26.38 22.70 18.71
CA ILE A 320 25.50 23.85 18.43
C ILE A 320 25.84 25.01 19.41
N VAL A 321 25.93 24.71 20.70
CA VAL A 321 26.24 25.73 21.75
C VAL A 321 27.62 26.34 21.52
N ARG A 322 28.58 25.54 21.03
CA ARG A 322 29.97 25.99 20.79
C ARG A 322 30.14 26.64 19.39
N GLY A 323 29.14 26.58 18.53
CA GLY A 323 29.27 27.06 17.16
C GLY A 323 30.23 26.21 16.30
N THR A 324 30.40 24.94 16.65
CA THR A 324 31.30 24.02 15.91
C THR A 324 30.53 23.02 15.05
N ALA A 325 31.11 22.62 13.95
CA ALA A 325 30.53 21.58 13.11
C ALA A 325 30.54 20.24 13.84
N TYR A 326 29.47 19.45 13.66
CA TYR A 326 29.36 18.11 14.23
C TYR A 326 28.85 17.14 13.16
N LYS A 327 29.54 16.01 13.03
CA LYS A 327 29.09 14.93 12.17
C LYS A 327 28.68 13.75 13.03
N SER A 328 27.41 13.38 12.96
CA SER A 328 26.86 12.23 13.68
C SER A 328 27.54 10.93 13.23
N LEU A 329 27.81 10.06 14.20
CA LEU A 329 28.35 8.74 13.93
C LEU A 329 27.20 7.76 13.62
N PRO A 330 27.37 6.87 12.65
CA PRO A 330 26.34 5.87 12.38
C PRO A 330 26.21 4.91 13.57
N SER A 331 25.00 4.53 13.90
CA SER A 331 24.74 3.52 14.93
C SER A 331 25.31 2.16 14.47
N ARG A 332 25.79 1.36 15.41
CA ARG A 332 26.23 -0.04 15.16
C ARG A 332 25.07 -0.88 14.59
N ARG A 333 23.84 -0.47 14.82
CA ARG A 333 22.63 -1.17 14.33
C ARG A 333 22.18 -0.68 12.95
N SER A 334 22.91 0.25 12.33
CA SER A 334 22.58 0.78 11.01
C SER A 334 22.66 -0.33 9.95
N VAL A 335 21.58 -0.46 9.19
CA VAL A 335 21.53 -1.39 8.04
C VAL A 335 22.07 -0.63 6.83
N VAL A 336 23.26 -0.97 6.40
CA VAL A 336 24.01 -0.24 5.35
C VAL A 336 23.90 -0.91 3.97
N ASP A 337 23.21 -2.05 3.87
CA ASP A 337 23.07 -2.76 2.59
C ASP A 337 21.80 -3.60 2.58
N VAL A 338 21.36 -4.00 1.39
CA VAL A 338 20.21 -4.91 1.22
C VAL A 338 20.63 -6.35 1.53
N PRO A 339 19.72 -7.24 1.90
CA PRO A 339 20.04 -8.65 2.15
C PRO A 339 20.69 -9.32 0.93
N ARG A 340 21.60 -10.26 1.19
CA ARG A 340 22.25 -11.06 0.13
C ARG A 340 21.21 -11.75 -0.77
N LYS A 341 20.17 -12.33 -0.18
CA LYS A 341 19.08 -12.98 -0.93
C LYS A 341 18.41 -12.02 -1.92
N PHE A 342 18.23 -10.74 -1.53
CA PHE A 342 17.67 -9.74 -2.44
C PHE A 342 18.58 -9.51 -3.64
N ARG A 343 19.90 -9.39 -3.40
CA ARG A 343 20.88 -9.23 -4.50
C ARG A 343 20.85 -10.43 -5.45
N GLU A 344 20.90 -11.64 -4.90
CA GLU A 344 20.85 -12.90 -5.67
C GLU A 344 19.57 -12.98 -6.50
N TYR A 345 18.43 -12.59 -5.91
CA TYR A 345 17.16 -12.56 -6.63
C TYR A 345 17.19 -11.54 -7.78
N ILE A 346 17.70 -10.32 -7.52
CA ILE A 346 17.80 -9.26 -8.55
C ILE A 346 18.68 -9.74 -9.72
N ASP A 347 19.81 -10.36 -9.41
CA ASP A 347 20.73 -10.91 -10.43
C ASP A 347 20.01 -11.98 -11.27
N SER A 348 19.20 -12.84 -10.64
CA SER A 348 18.46 -13.92 -11.32
C SER A 348 17.40 -13.41 -12.30
N ILE A 349 16.88 -12.21 -12.09
CA ILE A 349 15.82 -11.65 -12.94
C ILE A 349 16.32 -10.55 -13.90
N LEU A 350 17.61 -10.19 -13.85
CA LEU A 350 18.18 -9.06 -14.60
C LEU A 350 17.84 -9.13 -16.09
N GLU A 351 18.20 -10.24 -16.74
CA GLU A 351 17.96 -10.40 -18.19
C GLU A 351 16.47 -10.39 -18.55
N ARG A 352 15.65 -11.07 -17.74
CA ARG A 352 14.21 -11.14 -17.96
C ARG A 352 13.53 -9.76 -17.78
N SER A 353 14.04 -8.94 -16.85
CA SER A 353 13.47 -7.63 -16.54
C SER A 353 13.56 -6.63 -17.70
N LYS A 354 14.53 -6.79 -18.60
CA LYS A 354 14.73 -5.93 -19.77
C LYS A 354 13.52 -5.94 -20.72
N GLY A 355 12.79 -7.05 -20.76
CA GLY A 355 11.58 -7.21 -21.59
C GLY A 355 10.27 -6.82 -20.91
N TRP A 356 10.28 -6.36 -19.68
CA TRP A 356 9.05 -6.04 -18.94
C TRP A 356 8.48 -4.68 -19.37
N LYS A 357 7.20 -4.64 -19.64
CA LYS A 357 6.46 -3.40 -19.99
C LYS A 357 6.43 -2.43 -18.80
N SER A 358 6.38 -2.95 -17.58
CA SER A 358 6.43 -2.14 -16.35
C SER A 358 7.25 -2.86 -15.30
N GLN A 359 8.00 -2.08 -14.54
CA GLN A 359 8.84 -2.63 -13.47
C GLN A 359 8.05 -2.77 -12.17
N PRO A 360 8.30 -3.85 -11.39
CA PRO A 360 7.73 -3.98 -10.05
C PRO A 360 8.11 -2.81 -9.14
N TYR A 361 7.30 -2.55 -8.12
CA TYR A 361 7.46 -1.40 -7.20
C TYR A 361 8.86 -1.35 -6.58
N TYR A 362 9.38 -2.50 -6.12
CA TYR A 362 10.67 -2.58 -5.45
C TYR A 362 11.85 -2.27 -6.40
N ILE A 363 11.68 -2.47 -7.69
CA ILE A 363 12.68 -2.07 -8.70
C ILE A 363 12.49 -0.58 -9.02
N ARG A 364 11.27 -0.19 -9.41
CA ARG A 364 10.97 1.17 -9.82
C ARG A 364 11.39 2.21 -8.77
N ASP A 365 11.19 1.90 -7.48
CA ASP A 365 11.35 2.85 -6.39
C ASP A 365 12.77 2.81 -5.77
N ASN A 366 13.57 1.75 -6.04
CA ASN A 366 14.86 1.55 -5.36
C ASN A 366 16.07 1.45 -6.29
N PHE A 367 15.85 1.53 -7.59
CA PHE A 367 16.96 1.47 -8.57
C PHE A 367 17.01 2.75 -9.37
N VAL A 368 18.23 3.14 -9.77
CA VAL A 368 18.47 4.35 -10.56
C VAL A 368 17.71 4.25 -11.89
N GLY A 369 16.93 5.26 -12.19
CA GLY A 369 16.06 5.25 -13.37
C GLY A 369 14.94 4.22 -13.32
N GLY A 370 14.71 3.57 -12.17
CA GLY A 370 13.67 2.55 -11.99
C GLY A 370 13.95 1.24 -12.72
N LYS A 371 15.22 0.95 -13.03
CA LYS A 371 15.64 -0.25 -13.77
C LYS A 371 16.83 -0.90 -13.09
N ILE A 372 16.90 -2.23 -13.12
CA ILE A 372 17.96 -3.00 -12.46
C ILE A 372 19.35 -2.60 -12.98
N GLU A 373 19.45 -2.34 -14.27
CA GLU A 373 20.73 -1.96 -14.93
C GLU A 373 21.33 -0.67 -14.34
N GLY A 374 20.51 0.20 -13.77
CA GLY A 374 20.97 1.44 -13.12
C GLY A 374 21.64 1.21 -11.78
N GLY A 375 21.55 0.01 -11.23
CA GLY A 375 22.02 -0.29 -9.89
C GLY A 375 21.09 0.25 -8.80
N LEU A 376 21.28 -0.18 -7.57
CA LEU A 376 20.52 0.32 -6.42
C LEU A 376 20.76 1.82 -6.23
N ASN A 377 19.73 2.55 -5.87
CA ASN A 377 19.84 3.95 -5.48
C ASN A 377 20.91 4.09 -4.39
N PRO A 378 21.76 5.12 -4.44
CA PRO A 378 22.78 5.31 -3.41
C PRO A 378 22.13 5.31 -2.03
N ILE A 379 22.68 4.53 -1.12
CA ILE A 379 22.28 4.56 0.28
C ILE A 379 22.87 5.85 0.83
N ILE A 380 22.10 6.92 0.68
CA ILE A 380 22.50 8.21 1.26
C ILE A 380 22.44 8.00 2.77
N PRO A 381 23.58 8.03 3.46
CA PRO A 381 23.57 8.01 4.91
C PRO A 381 22.61 9.12 5.32
N THR A 382 21.69 8.81 6.21
CA THR A 382 20.66 9.75 6.67
C THR A 382 21.30 11.13 6.71
N LYS A 383 20.76 12.03 5.91
CA LYS A 383 21.31 13.38 5.83
C LYS A 383 21.37 13.89 7.25
N THR A 384 22.48 13.68 7.88
CA THR A 384 22.79 14.41 9.08
C THR A 384 22.46 15.84 8.71
N MET A 385 21.59 16.49 9.46
CA MET A 385 21.41 17.95 9.37
C MET A 385 22.76 18.57 9.73
N ASN A 386 23.69 18.65 8.79
CA ASN A 386 25.10 18.60 9.06
C ASN A 386 25.77 19.76 8.53
N THR A 387 25.27 20.81 8.79
CA THR A 387 26.02 22.02 8.99
C THR A 387 25.06 22.91 9.71
N VAL A 388 25.06 22.83 10.97
CA VAL A 388 24.75 24.04 11.71
C VAL A 388 25.80 25.02 11.22
N GLN A 389 25.45 25.83 10.23
CA GLN A 389 26.24 27.03 9.95
C GLN A 389 26.30 27.78 11.27
N PRO A 390 27.48 28.21 11.70
CA PRO A 390 27.56 29.03 12.90
C PRO A 390 26.55 30.18 12.71
N CYS A 391 25.67 30.34 13.67
CA CYS A 391 24.72 31.43 13.67
C CYS A 391 25.54 32.71 13.84
N THR A 392 25.77 33.40 12.73
CA THR A 392 26.54 34.66 12.73
C THR A 392 25.68 35.82 13.21
N GLU A 393 24.39 35.59 13.45
CA GLU A 393 23.52 36.60 14.06
C GLU A 393 23.35 36.31 15.57
N PHE A 394 23.89 37.19 16.35
CA PHE A 394 23.79 37.21 17.80
C PHE A 394 22.36 37.59 18.17
N ASP A 395 21.46 36.63 18.11
CA ASP A 395 20.07 36.89 18.44
C ASP A 395 19.64 36.01 19.62
N GLY A 396 18.66 36.49 20.36
CA GLY A 396 18.18 35.96 21.65
C GLY A 396 17.97 34.46 21.79
N ARG A 397 18.20 33.70 20.71
CA ARG A 397 18.10 32.23 20.69
C ARG A 397 19.21 31.55 21.50
N ILE A 398 20.41 32.11 21.57
CA ILE A 398 21.52 31.60 22.42
C ILE A 398 21.20 31.86 23.90
N ALA A 399 20.61 33.01 24.21
CA ALA A 399 20.15 33.31 25.59
C ALA A 399 19.04 32.35 25.99
N MET A 400 18.17 31.96 25.05
CA MET A 400 17.10 31.00 25.29
C MET A 400 17.65 29.58 25.48
N LEU A 401 18.64 29.15 24.68
CA LEU A 401 19.33 27.87 24.85
C LEU A 401 20.13 27.80 26.13
N LYS A 402 20.78 28.89 26.57
CA LYS A 402 21.45 28.98 27.86
C LYS A 402 20.45 28.90 29.00
N ARG A 403 19.30 29.54 28.90
CA ARG A 403 18.20 29.43 29.85
C ARG A 403 17.65 27.99 29.92
N TRP A 404 17.55 27.32 28.79
CA TRP A 404 17.10 25.93 28.71
C TRP A 404 18.13 24.95 29.29
N ALA A 405 19.43 25.19 29.04
CA ALA A 405 20.50 24.38 29.64
C ALA A 405 20.51 24.53 31.18
N TYR A 406 20.23 25.74 31.70
CA TYR A 406 20.10 25.97 33.13
C TYR A 406 18.85 25.31 33.72
N ALA A 407 17.74 25.32 33.01
CA ALA A 407 16.51 24.62 33.41
C ALA A 407 16.70 23.09 33.42
N PHE A 408 17.56 22.61 32.62
CA PHE A 408 17.94 21.19 32.60
C PHE A 408 18.73 20.75 33.83
N UNK A 409 19.35 21.57 34.23
CA UNK A 409 20.12 21.31 35.35
C UNK A 409 19.30 21.35 36.56
N UNK A 410 18.53 21.96 36.49
CA UNK A 410 17.58 22.06 37.51
C UNK A 410 16.69 20.84 37.56
N UNK A 411 16.54 20.47 36.60
CA UNK A 411 15.70 19.37 36.51
C UNK A 411 16.34 18.09 36.96
N UNK A 412 17.31 18.16 36.76
CA UNK A 412 18.04 17.08 37.30
C UNK A 412 18.09 17.10 38.78
N HIS A 413 18.14 18.11 39.35
CA HIS A 413 18.03 18.19 40.81
C HIS A 413 16.61 17.83 41.28
N TYR A 414 15.60 18.15 40.57
CA TYR A 414 14.21 17.81 40.92
C TYR A 414 13.94 16.30 40.80
N TRP A 415 14.59 15.63 39.87
CA TRP A 415 14.40 14.19 39.64
C TRP A 415 15.07 13.35 40.75
N GLN A 416 16.20 13.82 41.28
CA GLN A 416 16.85 13.18 42.43
C GLN A 416 16.02 13.32 43.71
N ARG A 417 15.24 14.40 43.82
CA ARG A 417 14.36 14.62 44.98
C ARG A 417 13.08 13.73 44.89
N TRP A 418 12.64 13.39 43.69
CA TRP A 418 11.43 12.58 43.52
C TRP A 418 11.67 11.09 43.80
N LYS A 419 12.88 10.60 43.63
CA LYS A 419 13.26 9.23 43.99
C LYS A 419 13.32 8.98 45.51
N GLY A 420 13.36 10.02 46.32
CA GLY A 420 13.38 9.92 47.79
C GLY A 420 12.01 9.77 48.44
N TRP A 421 10.90 9.79 47.64
CA TRP A 421 9.53 9.75 48.18
C TRP A 421 8.79 8.43 47.88
N THR A 422 9.45 7.44 47.29
CA THR A 422 8.85 6.15 46.96
C THR A 422 9.63 4.95 47.54
N SER A 423 10.30 5.17 48.69
CA SER A 423 10.85 4.10 49.51
C SER A 423 9.98 3.90 50.77
#